data_65d2bca9985e9808634f8f2a327e0d28
#
_entry.id   65d2bca9985e9808634f8f2a327e0d28
#
_cell.length_a   1.000
_cell.length_b   1.000
_cell.length_c   1.000
_cell.angle_alpha   90.00
_cell.angle_beta   90.00
_cell.angle_gamma   90.00
#
_symmetry.space_group_name_H-M   'P 1'
#
loop_
_entity.id
_entity.type
_entity.pdbx_description
1 polymer ?
#
loop_
_entity_poly.entity_id
_entity_poly.type
_entity_poly.pdbx_seq_one_letter_code
_entity_poly.pdbx_strand_id
1 'polypeptide(L)'
;MNPVRSGQLNRRITLQRQSTAQDSYGGPVRTWTDLGTFWAEIQPLSGRELESSQRMASEVSHQIVVRYQAIFAETRQVAGYRALYRSRIFNIHAALNDEERNVLVTLLASEGLDDG
;
A
#
# COMPACT_ATOMS: atom_id res chain seq x y z
N MET A 1 -5.08 3.12 -20.79
CA MET A 1 -4.23 2.70 -19.70
C MET A 1 -3.04 1.93 -20.23
N ASN A 2 -1.90 2.20 -19.69
CA ASN A 2 -0.71 1.48 -20.08
C ASN A 2 -0.62 0.17 -19.32
N PRO A 3 -0.44 -0.93 -20.03
CA PRO A 3 -0.25 -2.19 -19.32
C PRO A 3 1.09 -2.14 -18.58
N VAL A 4 1.08 -2.66 -17.38
CA VAL A 4 2.31 -2.78 -16.62
C VAL A 4 3.01 -4.05 -17.06
N ARG A 5 4.24 -3.91 -17.52
CA ARG A 5 5.04 -5.05 -17.88
C ARG A 5 5.66 -5.64 -16.64
N SER A 6 5.88 -6.93 -16.67
CA SER A 6 6.44 -7.59 -15.50
C SER A 6 7.81 -7.03 -15.14
N GLY A 7 8.54 -6.48 -16.11
CA GLY A 7 9.84 -5.88 -15.83
C GLY A 7 9.75 -4.59 -15.02
N GLN A 8 8.58 -3.97 -14.96
CA GLN A 8 8.39 -2.75 -14.18
C GLN A 8 8.11 -3.04 -12.72
N LEU A 9 7.68 -4.25 -12.41
CA LEU A 9 7.43 -4.65 -11.02
C LEU A 9 8.72 -5.22 -10.48
N ASN A 10 9.66 -4.33 -10.20
CA ASN A 10 11.01 -4.76 -9.83
C ASN A 10 11.43 -4.32 -8.44
N ARG A 11 10.50 -3.82 -7.63
CA ARG A 11 10.76 -3.48 -6.24
C ARG A 11 10.07 -4.50 -5.35
N ARG A 12 10.81 -5.01 -4.40
CA ARG A 12 10.25 -6.02 -3.51
C ARG A 12 9.76 -5.37 -2.24
N ILE A 13 8.47 -5.51 -1.97
CA ILE A 13 7.88 -4.91 -0.78
C ILE A 13 7.32 -5.99 0.12
N THR A 14 7.29 -5.69 1.40
CA THR A 14 6.63 -6.53 2.40
C THR A 14 5.39 -5.80 2.85
N LEU A 15 4.25 -6.44 2.71
CA LEU A 15 2.97 -5.86 3.11
C LEU A 15 2.66 -6.28 4.53
N GLN A 16 2.18 -5.34 5.34
CA GLN A 16 1.90 -5.60 6.74
C GLN A 16 0.53 -5.09 7.12
N ARG A 17 -0.11 -5.81 8.00
CA ARG A 17 -1.40 -5.44 8.56
C ARG A 17 -1.21 -5.14 10.03
N GLN A 18 -1.85 -4.06 10.49
CA GLN A 18 -1.83 -3.74 11.91
C GLN A 18 -2.90 -4.56 12.61
N SER A 19 -2.54 -5.15 13.71
CA SER A 19 -3.51 -5.83 14.55
C SER A 19 -3.52 -5.17 15.92
N THR A 20 -4.68 -5.17 16.54
CA THR A 20 -4.81 -4.69 17.89
C THR A 20 -4.98 -5.88 18.82
N ALA A 21 -4.19 -5.87 19.87
CA ALA A 21 -4.32 -6.85 20.94
C ALA A 21 -4.23 -6.06 22.22
N GLN A 22 -4.60 -6.69 23.32
CA GLN A 22 -4.44 -6.07 24.61
C GLN A 22 -3.23 -6.67 25.30
N ASP A 23 -2.45 -5.81 25.95
CA ASP A 23 -1.33 -6.31 26.73
C ASP A 23 -1.87 -6.90 28.03
N SER A 24 -0.96 -7.33 28.91
CA SER A 24 -1.38 -7.99 30.13
C SER A 24 -2.07 -7.04 31.11
N TYR A 25 -2.02 -5.76 30.83
CA TYR A 25 -2.67 -4.74 31.67
C TYR A 25 -3.92 -4.18 31.01
N GLY A 26 -4.35 -4.77 29.91
CA GLY A 26 -5.56 -4.32 29.23
C GLY A 26 -5.37 -3.18 28.26
N GLY A 27 -4.15 -2.67 28.08
CA GLY A 27 -3.90 -1.60 27.14
C GLY A 27 -3.76 -2.11 25.72
N PRO A 28 -4.06 -1.28 24.73
CA PRO A 28 -3.91 -1.72 23.34
C PRO A 28 -2.44 -1.84 22.96
N VAL A 29 -2.12 -2.92 22.26
CA VAL A 29 -0.79 -3.16 21.73
C VAL A 29 -0.90 -3.17 20.22
N ARG A 30 -0.18 -2.27 19.58
CA ARG A 30 -0.15 -2.22 18.11
C ARG A 30 0.97 -3.09 17.61
N THR A 31 0.61 -4.08 16.84
CA THR A 31 1.59 -4.96 16.21
C THR A 31 1.34 -5.01 14.73
N TRP A 32 2.40 -5.19 13.97
CA TRP A 32 2.31 -5.33 12.53
C TRP A 32 2.64 -6.75 12.17
N THR A 33 1.79 -7.34 11.35
CA THR A 33 1.94 -8.73 10.93
C THR A 33 2.25 -8.76 9.46
N ASP A 34 3.29 -9.50 9.10
CA ASP A 34 3.66 -9.64 7.70
C ASP A 34 2.59 -10.44 6.97
N LEU A 35 2.12 -9.91 5.86
CA LEU A 35 1.14 -10.59 5.03
C LEU A 35 1.77 -11.26 3.83
N GLY A 36 2.97 -10.84 3.45
CA GLY A 36 3.66 -11.43 2.34
C GLY A 36 4.57 -10.43 1.67
N THR A 37 5.34 -10.93 0.73
CA THR A 37 6.28 -10.13 -0.03
C THR A 37 5.86 -10.17 -1.50
N PHE A 38 5.86 -9.01 -2.13
CA PHE A 38 5.33 -8.86 -3.47
C PHE A 38 6.26 -7.99 -4.31
N TRP A 39 6.30 -8.29 -5.59
CA TRP A 39 6.99 -7.41 -6.54
C TRP A 39 6.07 -6.25 -6.86
N ALA A 40 6.64 -5.06 -6.92
CA ALA A 40 5.87 -3.84 -7.07
C ALA A 40 6.63 -2.82 -7.89
N GLU A 41 5.90 -1.85 -8.41
CA GLU A 41 6.46 -0.65 -8.99
C GLU A 41 6.13 0.50 -8.05
N ILE A 42 7.14 1.26 -7.64
CA ILE A 42 6.95 2.37 -6.71
C ILE A 42 7.29 3.66 -7.46
N GLN A 43 6.32 4.56 -7.51
CA GLN A 43 6.49 5.82 -8.23
C GLN A 43 6.06 6.99 -7.34
N PRO A 44 6.90 8.04 -7.25
CA PRO A 44 6.42 9.28 -6.65
C PRO A 44 5.42 9.92 -7.60
N LEU A 45 4.44 10.58 -7.04
CA LEU A 45 3.43 11.25 -7.85
C LEU A 45 3.93 12.62 -8.25
N SER A 46 3.64 13.01 -9.50
CA SER A 46 3.94 14.34 -9.96
C SER A 46 2.95 15.34 -9.38
N GLY A 47 3.21 16.63 -9.61
CA GLY A 47 2.30 17.65 -9.10
C GLY A 47 0.88 17.49 -9.59
N ARG A 48 0.74 17.14 -10.87
CA ARG A 48 -0.59 16.94 -11.44
C ARG A 48 -1.31 15.75 -10.81
N GLU A 49 -0.55 14.66 -10.62
CA GLU A 49 -1.13 13.49 -10.04
C GLU A 49 -1.48 13.70 -8.58
N LEU A 50 -0.68 14.50 -7.88
CA LEU A 50 -1.00 14.86 -6.52
C LEU A 50 -2.30 15.63 -6.43
N GLU A 51 -2.52 16.55 -7.37
CA GLU A 51 -3.77 17.29 -7.39
C GLU A 51 -4.96 16.37 -7.51
N SER A 52 -4.88 15.40 -8.41
CA SER A 52 -5.96 14.44 -8.59
C SER A 52 -6.15 13.60 -7.34
N SER A 53 -5.06 13.23 -6.70
CA SER A 53 -5.13 12.34 -5.54
C SER A 53 -5.63 13.05 -4.30
N GLN A 54 -5.53 14.36 -4.24
CA GLN A 54 -5.93 15.11 -3.06
C GLN A 54 -7.41 14.93 -2.75
N ARG A 55 -8.20 14.59 -3.74
CA ARG A 55 -9.60 14.31 -3.49
C ARG A 55 -9.80 13.07 -2.64
N MET A 56 -8.82 12.19 -2.64
CA MET A 56 -8.90 10.95 -1.88
C MET A 56 -8.13 11.06 -0.58
N ALA A 57 -6.92 11.60 -0.64
CA ALA A 57 -6.10 11.75 0.55
C ALA A 57 -5.06 12.81 0.29
N SER A 58 -5.06 13.85 1.12
CA SER A 58 -4.14 14.96 0.92
C SER A 58 -2.69 14.56 1.19
N GLU A 59 -2.48 13.41 1.83
CA GLU A 59 -1.14 12.97 2.18
C GLU A 59 -0.51 12.04 1.17
N VAL A 60 -1.25 11.67 0.14
CA VAL A 60 -0.73 10.70 -0.82
C VAL A 60 0.46 11.29 -1.57
N SER A 61 1.55 10.57 -1.57
CA SER A 61 2.76 11.02 -2.24
C SER A 61 3.30 10.01 -3.23
N HIS A 62 2.84 8.77 -3.16
CA HIS A 62 3.39 7.69 -3.98
C HIS A 62 2.28 6.79 -4.46
N GLN A 63 2.58 6.12 -5.56
CA GLN A 63 1.73 5.11 -6.14
C GLN A 63 2.53 3.82 -6.18
N ILE A 64 1.94 2.74 -5.70
CA ILE A 64 2.58 1.43 -5.69
C ILE A 64 1.68 0.49 -6.47
N VAL A 65 2.21 -0.09 -7.54
CA VAL A 65 1.44 -1.00 -8.39
C VAL A 65 1.93 -2.42 -8.14
N VAL A 66 0.98 -3.31 -7.89
CA VAL A 66 1.27 -4.73 -7.64
C VAL A 66 0.33 -5.58 -8.49
N ARG A 67 0.71 -6.83 -8.69
CA ARG A 67 -0.19 -7.78 -9.32
C ARG A 67 -1.28 -8.17 -8.34
N TYR A 68 -2.47 -8.39 -8.88
CA TYR A 68 -3.59 -8.78 -8.05
C TYR A 68 -3.28 -10.11 -7.35
N GLN A 69 -3.62 -10.16 -6.08
CA GLN A 69 -3.56 -11.35 -5.25
C GLN A 69 -4.82 -11.40 -4.43
N ALA A 70 -5.14 -12.56 -3.90
CA ALA A 70 -6.35 -12.70 -3.10
C ALA A 70 -6.36 -11.74 -1.91
N ILE A 71 -5.19 -11.40 -1.40
CA ILE A 71 -5.08 -10.48 -0.27
C ILE A 71 -5.59 -9.09 -0.63
N PHE A 72 -5.66 -8.75 -1.90
CA PHE A 72 -6.14 -7.44 -2.35
C PHE A 72 -7.62 -7.44 -2.70
N ALA A 73 -8.31 -8.55 -2.50
CA ALA A 73 -9.71 -8.64 -2.89
C ALA A 73 -10.59 -7.66 -2.13
N GLU A 74 -10.27 -7.43 -0.85
CA GLU A 74 -11.00 -6.46 -0.05
C GLU A 74 -10.21 -5.17 0.02
N THR A 75 -10.44 -4.32 -0.96
CA THR A 75 -9.66 -3.10 -1.07
C THR A 75 -9.82 -2.19 0.14
N ARG A 76 -10.94 -2.25 0.82
CA ARG A 76 -11.13 -1.43 2.02
C ARG A 76 -10.17 -1.81 3.12
N GLN A 77 -9.89 -3.10 3.25
CA GLN A 77 -8.96 -3.55 4.28
C GLN A 77 -7.53 -3.15 3.93
N VAL A 78 -7.22 -3.18 2.64
CA VAL A 78 -5.87 -2.84 2.20
C VAL A 78 -5.53 -1.40 2.56
N ALA A 79 -6.52 -0.54 2.65
CA ALA A 79 -6.29 0.86 2.98
C ALA A 79 -5.70 1.06 4.38
N GLY A 80 -5.70 0.03 5.22
CA GLY A 80 -5.07 0.13 6.53
C GLY A 80 -3.72 -0.53 6.63
N TYR A 81 -3.24 -1.08 5.53
CA TYR A 81 -1.96 -1.79 5.52
C TYR A 81 -0.82 -0.81 5.32
N ARG A 82 0.39 -1.33 5.48
CA ARG A 82 1.57 -0.56 5.13
C ARG A 82 2.51 -1.45 4.33
N ALA A 83 3.35 -0.82 3.52
CA ALA A 83 4.33 -1.53 2.71
C ALA A 83 5.72 -1.12 3.15
N LEU A 84 6.58 -2.09 3.34
CA LEU A 84 7.97 -1.84 3.68
C LEU A 84 8.82 -2.11 2.45
N TYR A 85 9.65 -1.13 2.10
CA TYR A 85 10.60 -1.27 1.01
C TYR A 85 11.95 -0.82 1.54
N ARG A 86 12.83 -1.79 1.76
CA ARG A 86 14.12 -1.53 2.40
C ARG A 86 13.85 -0.88 3.75
N SER A 87 14.37 0.32 3.98
CA SER A 87 14.15 1.03 5.25
C SER A 87 13.03 2.05 5.15
N ARG A 88 12.23 2.01 4.07
CA ARG A 88 11.16 2.97 3.85
C ARG A 88 9.82 2.36 4.19
N ILE A 89 8.94 3.19 4.72
CA ILE A 89 7.60 2.76 5.12
C ILE A 89 6.59 3.57 4.34
N PHE A 90 5.66 2.86 3.69
CA PHE A 90 4.58 3.49 2.94
C PHE A 90 3.26 3.11 3.59
N ASN A 91 2.51 4.12 4.01
CA ASN A 91 1.20 3.91 4.60
C ASN A 91 0.16 3.95 3.48
N ILE A 92 -0.62 2.90 3.35
CA ILE A 92 -1.54 2.75 2.24
C ILE A 92 -2.87 3.39 2.60
N HIS A 93 -3.31 4.33 1.78
CA HIS A 93 -4.55 5.06 2.00
C HIS A 93 -5.70 4.53 1.17
N ALA A 94 -5.41 3.97 0.02
CA ALA A 94 -6.44 3.45 -0.86
C ALA A 94 -5.85 2.37 -1.75
N ALA A 95 -6.70 1.44 -2.16
CA ALA A 95 -6.33 0.40 -3.11
C ALA A 95 -7.35 0.38 -4.22
N LEU A 96 -6.87 0.38 -5.45
CA LEU A 96 -7.72 0.40 -6.63
C LEU A 96 -7.40 -0.82 -7.47
N ASN A 97 -8.43 -1.64 -7.68
CA ASN A 97 -8.30 -2.78 -8.58
C ASN A 97 -8.49 -2.25 -9.99
N ASP A 98 -7.39 -2.11 -10.72
CA ASP A 98 -7.41 -1.44 -12.01
C ASP A 98 -8.44 -2.06 -12.94
N GLU A 99 -9.41 -1.24 -13.35
CA GLU A 99 -10.49 -1.64 -14.26
C GLU A 99 -11.28 -2.84 -13.73
N GLU A 100 -11.18 -3.13 -12.43
CA GLU A 100 -11.88 -4.26 -11.81
C GLU A 100 -11.58 -5.58 -12.49
N ARG A 101 -10.37 -5.73 -13.02
CA ARG A 101 -10.00 -6.92 -13.79
C ARG A 101 -9.22 -7.96 -13.01
N ASN A 102 -8.88 -7.65 -11.75
CA ASN A 102 -8.08 -8.59 -10.95
C ASN A 102 -6.74 -8.91 -11.61
N VAL A 103 -6.15 -7.90 -12.23
CA VAL A 103 -4.83 -8.06 -12.86
C VAL A 103 -3.80 -7.23 -12.12
N LEU A 104 -4.10 -5.95 -11.93
CA LEU A 104 -3.20 -5.04 -11.25
C LEU A 104 -3.97 -4.28 -10.19
N VAL A 105 -3.28 -3.96 -9.12
CA VAL A 105 -3.84 -3.15 -8.04
C VAL A 105 -2.91 -1.97 -7.83
N THR A 106 -3.49 -0.78 -7.78
CA THR A 106 -2.76 0.44 -7.52
C THR A 106 -3.00 0.86 -6.09
N LEU A 107 -1.93 0.99 -5.33
CA LEU A 107 -1.99 1.41 -3.94
C LEU A 107 -1.56 2.87 -3.86
N LEU A 108 -2.43 3.71 -3.32
CA LEU A 108 -2.09 5.11 -3.08
C LEU A 108 -1.57 5.23 -1.67
N ALA A 109 -0.38 5.78 -1.53
CA ALA A 109 0.31 5.70 -0.25
C ALA A 109 1.05 6.99 0.06
N SER A 110 1.34 7.18 1.34
CA SER A 110 2.22 8.25 1.79
C SER A 110 3.45 7.61 2.42
N GLU A 111 4.61 8.21 2.18
CA GLU A 111 5.82 7.72 2.81
C GLU A 111 5.91 8.30 4.21
N GLY A 112 6.04 7.43 5.21
CA GLY A 112 6.09 7.83 6.58
C GLY A 112 7.45 7.60 7.19
N LEU A 113 7.66 8.21 8.33
CA LEU A 113 8.92 8.08 9.05
C LEU A 113 8.80 7.13 10.22
N ASP A 114 7.61 6.93 10.71
CA ASP A 114 7.47 6.11 11.89
C ASP A 114 6.69 4.87 11.55
N ASP A 115 6.55 4.06 12.54
CA ASP A 115 5.93 2.77 12.39
C ASP A 115 4.44 2.81 12.67
N GLY A 116 3.89 3.98 12.74
CA GLY A 116 2.48 4.13 13.03
C GLY A 116 2.18 4.06 14.50
#